data_e933c0ec50bda1c0752e838f75ce5186
#
_entry.id   e933c0ec50bda1c0752e838f75ce5186
#
_cell.length_a   1.000
_cell.length_b   1.000
_cell.length_c   1.000
_cell.angle_alpha   90.00
_cell.angle_beta   90.00
_cell.angle_gamma   90.00
#
_symmetry.space_group_name_H-M   'P 1'
#
loop_
_entity.id
_entity.type
_entity.pdbx_description
1 polymer ?
#
loop_
_entity_poly.entity_id
_entity_poly.type
_entity_poly.pdbx_seq_one_letter_code
_entity_poly.pdbx_strand_id
1 'polypeptide(L)'
;MSSLSFDFSEDFRPLAAKMRPRNLAEYVGQSHLIGEGKPLRRAIEAGHSHSMIXWGPPGTGKTTLAEIIAHHLDAEVERISAVTSGVKEIREVIEQAKLNRQAGRRTLLFVDEVHRFNKSQQDAFLPHIEDGTIIFIGATTENPSFELNNALLSRARIYILKPLQAVEILKILQMAIADTERGLGNETLVLEDDVLALLADYVNGDARFALNCLELMVDMAQDSAKGKVLNKSLLTEVLGERQARFDKGGDRYYDLISALHKSIRGSSADGALYWYARILTAGGDPLYVARRLLAIASEDIGNADPRAMQIAIVAWDCFTRVGAYEGERAIAQAIIYLAVAPKSNAVYQAFNEAKRLAKEAKDYDVPAHLRNAPTQLMKSLGYGEEYRYAHNEPNAYAAGENYFPPELKDTEFYFPSERGMEKQIKEKMAWLKAQDQASPIQRYK
;
A
#
# COMPACT_ATOMS: atom_id res chain seq x y z
N MET A 1 9.51 -34.81 -52.03
CA MET A 1 10.01 -34.36 -50.69
C MET A 1 8.88 -33.59 -50.03
N SER A 2 8.16 -34.26 -49.11
CA SER A 2 7.08 -33.60 -48.36
C SER A 2 7.69 -32.68 -47.31
N SER A 3 7.44 -31.38 -47.43
CA SER A 3 7.79 -30.43 -46.42
C SER A 3 6.92 -30.70 -45.16
N LEU A 4 7.53 -31.20 -44.11
CA LEU A 4 6.91 -31.24 -42.81
C LEU A 4 6.77 -29.79 -42.32
N SER A 5 5.62 -29.20 -42.50
CA SER A 5 5.27 -27.96 -41.86
C SER A 5 4.97 -28.27 -40.38
N PHE A 6 5.90 -27.98 -39.53
CA PHE A 6 5.64 -27.97 -38.09
C PHE A 6 4.69 -26.77 -37.81
N ASP A 7 3.47 -27.09 -37.51
CA ASP A 7 2.52 -26.07 -37.06
C ASP A 7 2.80 -25.74 -35.59
N PHE A 8 3.57 -24.68 -35.33
CA PHE A 8 3.88 -24.19 -34.00
C PHE A 8 2.73 -23.32 -33.47
N SER A 9 1.51 -23.84 -33.50
CA SER A 9 0.35 -23.11 -33.05
C SER A 9 0.13 -23.17 -31.50
N GLU A 10 0.96 -23.90 -30.79
CA GLU A 10 0.84 -23.95 -29.31
C GLU A 10 1.24 -22.61 -28.68
N ASP A 11 0.32 -22.02 -27.97
CA ASP A 11 0.53 -20.78 -27.22
C ASP A 11 1.16 -21.10 -25.86
N PHE A 12 2.47 -20.93 -25.75
CA PHE A 12 3.24 -21.21 -24.53
C PHE A 12 3.12 -20.11 -23.47
N ARG A 13 2.27 -19.11 -23.66
CA ARG A 13 2.05 -18.11 -22.62
C ARG A 13 1.40 -18.73 -21.39
N PRO A 14 1.79 -18.31 -20.16
CA PRO A 14 1.14 -18.79 -18.94
C PRO A 14 -0.36 -18.51 -18.92
N LEU A 15 -1.14 -19.34 -18.24
CA LEU A 15 -2.60 -19.19 -18.12
C LEU A 15 -3.00 -17.77 -17.66
N ALA A 16 -2.26 -17.20 -16.73
CA ALA A 16 -2.50 -15.84 -16.23
C ALA A 16 -2.38 -14.77 -17.35
N ALA A 17 -1.55 -15.02 -18.36
CA ALA A 17 -1.43 -14.11 -19.52
C ALA A 17 -2.53 -14.34 -20.54
N LYS A 18 -2.89 -15.61 -20.78
CA LYS A 18 -3.98 -16.00 -21.70
C LYS A 18 -5.33 -15.47 -21.21
N MET A 19 -5.58 -15.60 -19.91
CA MET A 19 -6.85 -15.23 -19.26
C MET A 19 -6.98 -13.74 -18.95
N ARG A 20 -6.06 -12.91 -19.43
CA ARG A 20 -6.13 -11.45 -19.19
C ARG A 20 -7.42 -10.90 -19.84
N PRO A 21 -8.28 -10.20 -19.05
CA PRO A 21 -9.52 -9.62 -19.58
C PRO A 21 -9.29 -8.72 -20.79
N ARG A 22 -10.10 -8.89 -21.83
CA ARG A 22 -10.03 -8.14 -23.09
C ARG A 22 -10.91 -6.87 -23.09
N ASN A 23 -11.88 -6.84 -22.18
CA ASN A 23 -12.85 -5.73 -22.07
C ASN A 23 -13.37 -5.59 -20.65
N LEU A 24 -14.18 -4.54 -20.41
CA LEU A 24 -14.73 -4.26 -19.07
C LEU A 24 -15.69 -5.35 -18.57
N ALA A 25 -16.36 -6.08 -19.46
CA ALA A 25 -17.30 -7.14 -19.05
C ALA A 25 -16.56 -8.35 -18.46
N GLU A 26 -15.36 -8.63 -18.97
CA GLU A 26 -14.51 -9.71 -18.46
C GLU A 26 -13.73 -9.30 -17.21
N TYR A 27 -13.62 -7.98 -16.93
CA TYR A 27 -12.79 -7.47 -15.84
C TYR A 27 -13.51 -7.64 -14.49
N VAL A 28 -13.00 -8.53 -13.67
CA VAL A 28 -13.58 -8.86 -12.36
C VAL A 28 -13.00 -7.96 -11.27
N GLY A 29 -13.84 -7.48 -10.37
CA GLY A 29 -13.43 -6.68 -9.22
C GLY A 29 -13.40 -5.18 -9.48
N GLN A 30 -12.84 -4.46 -8.55
CA GLN A 30 -12.68 -2.98 -8.56
C GLN A 30 -14.00 -2.22 -8.80
N SER A 31 -15.13 -2.75 -8.32
CA SER A 31 -16.45 -2.15 -8.51
C SER A 31 -16.57 -0.71 -8.01
N HIS A 32 -15.76 -0.33 -7.04
CA HIS A 32 -15.69 1.04 -6.53
C HIS A 32 -15.12 2.03 -7.56
N LEU A 33 -14.34 1.56 -8.55
CA LEU A 33 -13.74 2.38 -9.63
C LEU A 33 -14.50 2.25 -10.94
N ILE A 34 -14.79 1.01 -11.36
CA ILE A 34 -15.32 0.68 -12.68
C ILE A 34 -16.68 -0.04 -12.63
N GLY A 35 -17.35 -0.04 -11.48
CA GLY A 35 -18.72 -0.52 -11.37
C GLY A 35 -19.66 0.33 -12.25
N GLU A 36 -20.85 -0.18 -12.48
CA GLU A 36 -21.85 0.50 -13.31
C GLU A 36 -22.11 1.92 -12.79
N GLY A 37 -22.12 2.90 -13.69
CA GLY A 37 -22.34 4.31 -13.38
C GLY A 37 -21.15 5.05 -12.79
N LYS A 38 -20.03 4.39 -12.52
CA LYS A 38 -18.84 5.06 -11.95
C LYS A 38 -18.18 6.00 -12.97
N PRO A 39 -17.62 7.14 -12.51
CA PRO A 39 -17.05 8.13 -13.41
C PRO A 39 -15.95 7.59 -14.34
N LEU A 40 -15.04 6.73 -13.82
CA LEU A 40 -13.98 6.16 -14.63
C LEU A 40 -14.56 5.25 -15.71
N ARG A 41 -15.54 4.40 -15.37
CA ARG A 41 -16.21 3.52 -16.34
C ARG A 41 -16.87 4.33 -17.44
N ARG A 42 -17.64 5.36 -17.08
CA ARG A 42 -18.32 6.23 -18.07
C ARG A 42 -17.32 6.92 -19.00
N ALA A 43 -16.18 7.36 -18.45
CA ALA A 43 -15.13 7.99 -19.28
C ALA A 43 -14.56 6.97 -20.28
N ILE A 44 -14.24 5.75 -19.85
CA ILE A 44 -13.71 4.69 -20.71
C ILE A 44 -14.71 4.37 -21.83
N GLU A 45 -15.98 4.12 -21.46
CA GLU A 45 -17.04 3.78 -22.42
C GLU A 45 -17.30 4.91 -23.44
N ALA A 46 -17.07 6.16 -23.05
CA ALA A 46 -17.21 7.33 -23.93
C ALA A 46 -15.95 7.60 -24.77
N GLY A 47 -14.92 6.76 -24.70
CA GLY A 47 -13.67 6.97 -25.43
C GLY A 47 -12.86 8.17 -24.94
N HIS A 48 -13.04 8.53 -23.67
CA HIS A 48 -12.31 9.62 -23.03
C HIS A 48 -11.36 9.04 -21.98
N SER A 49 -10.18 9.60 -21.88
CA SER A 49 -9.26 9.26 -20.79
C SER A 49 -8.39 10.45 -20.43
N HIS A 50 -7.78 10.31 -19.28
CA HIS A 50 -6.87 11.30 -18.72
C HIS A 50 -5.68 10.53 -18.12
N SER A 51 -4.59 11.23 -17.90
CA SER A 51 -3.40 10.62 -17.26
C SER A 51 -3.71 10.21 -15.83
N MET A 52 -3.18 9.02 -15.43
CA MET A 52 -3.55 8.42 -14.15
C MET A 52 -2.44 7.55 -13.57
N ILE A 53 -2.56 7.30 -12.27
CA ILE A 53 -1.69 6.42 -11.51
C ILE A 53 -2.55 5.33 -10.85
N UNK A 54 -2.36 3.99 -10.99
CA UNK A 54 -2.91 3.06 -10.55
C UNK A 54 -2.31 2.68 -9.51
N TRP A 55 -2.51 2.67 -8.41
CA TRP A 55 -1.84 2.24 -7.17
C TRP A 55 -2.57 1.06 -6.54
N GLY A 56 -1.84 -0.01 -6.22
CA GLY A 56 -2.43 -1.18 -5.54
C GLY A 56 -1.48 -2.38 -5.53
N PRO A 57 -1.79 -3.42 -4.74
CA PRO A 57 -0.97 -4.62 -4.64
C PRO A 57 -0.79 -5.36 -5.98
N PRO A 58 0.16 -6.32 -6.06
CA PRO A 58 0.31 -7.16 -7.24
C PRO A 58 -0.99 -7.92 -7.54
N GLY A 59 -1.18 -8.29 -8.81
CA GLY A 59 -2.29 -9.14 -9.23
C GLY A 59 -3.69 -8.52 -9.21
N THR A 60 -3.82 -7.22 -8.90
CA THR A 60 -5.12 -6.52 -8.79
C THR A 60 -5.65 -5.99 -10.14
N GLY A 61 -4.92 -6.22 -11.24
CA GLY A 61 -5.39 -5.86 -12.58
C GLY A 61 -4.94 -4.50 -13.11
N LYS A 62 -3.90 -3.86 -12.55
CA LYS A 62 -3.41 -2.54 -12.99
C LYS A 62 -3.06 -2.51 -14.50
N THR A 63 -2.23 -3.45 -14.94
CA THR A 63 -1.81 -3.58 -16.34
C THR A 63 -3.01 -3.86 -17.26
N THR A 64 -3.88 -4.77 -16.82
CA THR A 64 -5.09 -5.15 -17.55
C THR A 64 -6.03 -3.95 -17.76
N LEU A 65 -6.24 -3.16 -16.69
CA LEU A 65 -7.09 -1.97 -16.79
C LEU A 65 -6.52 -0.96 -17.80
N ALA A 66 -5.20 -0.77 -17.81
CA ALA A 66 -4.54 0.11 -18.78
C ALA A 66 -4.76 -0.38 -20.24
N GLU A 67 -4.66 -1.69 -20.47
CA GLU A 67 -4.89 -2.30 -21.79
C GLU A 67 -6.35 -2.12 -22.25
N ILE A 68 -7.30 -2.32 -21.34
CA ILE A 68 -8.73 -2.12 -21.63
C ILE A 68 -9.00 -0.64 -21.97
N ILE A 69 -8.41 0.30 -21.23
CA ILE A 69 -8.53 1.73 -21.49
C ILE A 69 -7.99 2.05 -22.88
N ALA A 70 -6.81 1.56 -23.21
CA ALA A 70 -6.18 1.82 -24.49
C ALA A 70 -7.04 1.31 -25.67
N HIS A 71 -7.61 0.11 -25.52
CA HIS A 71 -8.49 -0.48 -26.53
C HIS A 71 -9.75 0.38 -26.76
N HIS A 72 -10.37 0.87 -25.69
CA HIS A 72 -11.56 1.72 -25.79
C HIS A 72 -11.25 3.11 -26.39
N LEU A 73 -10.00 3.57 -26.27
CA LEU A 73 -9.57 4.86 -26.82
C LEU A 73 -9.12 4.78 -28.27
N ASP A 74 -9.01 3.58 -28.83
CA ASP A 74 -8.36 3.33 -30.13
C ASP A 74 -6.95 3.97 -30.14
N ALA A 75 -6.19 3.77 -29.07
CA ALA A 75 -4.87 4.36 -28.87
C ALA A 75 -3.77 3.32 -29.07
N GLU A 76 -2.66 3.76 -29.67
CA GLU A 76 -1.43 2.96 -29.74
C GLU A 76 -0.88 2.82 -28.31
N VAL A 77 -0.47 1.60 -27.94
CA VAL A 77 0.03 1.31 -26.59
C VAL A 77 1.55 1.19 -26.60
N GLU A 78 2.20 2.11 -25.92
CA GLU A 78 3.64 2.01 -25.65
C GLU A 78 3.81 1.57 -24.19
N ARG A 79 4.77 0.66 -23.96
CA ARG A 79 5.02 0.10 -22.62
C ARG A 79 6.47 0.28 -22.22
N ILE A 80 6.64 0.78 -21.00
CA ILE A 80 7.97 0.90 -20.36
C ILE A 80 7.88 0.23 -18.97
N SER A 81 8.91 -0.55 -18.65
CA SER A 81 9.10 -1.04 -17.28
C SER A 81 10.19 -0.18 -16.62
N ALA A 82 9.85 0.50 -15.54
CA ALA A 82 10.82 1.32 -14.83
C ALA A 82 11.95 0.50 -14.16
N VAL A 83 11.79 -0.83 -14.11
CA VAL A 83 12.83 -1.75 -13.60
C VAL A 83 13.97 -1.93 -14.63
N THR A 84 13.61 -1.97 -15.93
CA THR A 84 14.58 -2.32 -16.99
C THR A 84 14.89 -1.16 -17.94
N SER A 85 14.11 -0.07 -17.90
CA SER A 85 14.22 1.01 -18.87
C SER A 85 14.90 2.26 -18.27
N GLY A 86 15.64 2.98 -19.10
CA GLY A 86 16.30 4.21 -18.74
C GLY A 86 15.84 5.41 -19.57
N VAL A 87 16.60 6.49 -19.54
CA VAL A 87 16.31 7.73 -20.26
C VAL A 87 16.23 7.52 -21.77
N LYS A 88 17.02 6.59 -22.31
CA LYS A 88 17.04 6.29 -23.75
C LYS A 88 15.67 5.76 -24.21
N GLU A 89 15.17 4.75 -23.54
CA GLU A 89 13.87 4.12 -23.85
C GLU A 89 12.73 5.13 -23.70
N ILE A 90 12.77 5.98 -22.68
CA ILE A 90 11.79 7.06 -22.49
C ILE A 90 11.77 7.96 -23.73
N ARG A 91 12.95 8.40 -24.22
CA ARG A 91 13.04 9.26 -25.40
C ARG A 91 12.50 8.58 -26.67
N GLU A 92 12.84 7.31 -26.87
CA GLU A 92 12.38 6.53 -28.04
C GLU A 92 10.85 6.47 -28.08
N VAL A 93 10.21 6.17 -26.95
CA VAL A 93 8.75 6.11 -26.84
C VAL A 93 8.11 7.48 -27.06
N ILE A 94 8.70 8.54 -26.54
CA ILE A 94 8.19 9.91 -26.77
C ILE A 94 8.27 10.28 -28.25
N GLU A 95 9.36 9.95 -28.93
CA GLU A 95 9.47 10.21 -30.37
C GLU A 95 8.45 9.41 -31.17
N GLN A 96 8.22 8.15 -30.79
CA GLN A 96 7.15 7.35 -31.42
C GLN A 96 5.77 7.97 -31.18
N ALA A 97 5.49 8.46 -29.98
CA ALA A 97 4.24 9.13 -29.65
C ALA A 97 4.02 10.40 -30.49
N LYS A 98 5.08 11.17 -30.76
CA LYS A 98 5.03 12.34 -31.64
C LYS A 98 4.67 11.94 -33.07
N LEU A 99 5.28 10.85 -33.58
CA LEU A 99 4.98 10.33 -34.91
C LEU A 99 3.50 9.86 -35.01
N ASN A 100 3.04 9.15 -33.98
CA ASN A 100 1.63 8.71 -33.89
C ASN A 100 0.69 9.93 -33.95
N ARG A 101 1.00 10.98 -33.16
CA ARG A 101 0.21 12.21 -33.11
C ARG A 101 0.16 12.91 -34.48
N GLN A 102 1.28 12.96 -35.23
CA GLN A 102 1.32 13.50 -36.58
C GLN A 102 0.43 12.69 -37.54
N ALA A 103 0.30 11.38 -37.26
CA ALA A 103 -0.58 10.49 -38.06
C ALA A 103 -2.04 10.50 -37.56
N GLY A 104 -2.39 11.38 -36.63
CA GLY A 104 -3.75 11.50 -36.08
C GLY A 104 -4.10 10.42 -35.07
N ARG A 105 -3.13 9.67 -34.55
CA ARG A 105 -3.35 8.60 -33.57
C ARG A 105 -2.93 9.01 -32.16
N ARG A 106 -3.72 8.61 -31.17
CA ARG A 106 -3.40 8.81 -29.75
C ARG A 106 -2.38 7.77 -29.30
N THR A 107 -1.51 8.14 -28.34
CA THR A 107 -0.59 7.19 -27.71
C THR A 107 -0.89 7.13 -26.21
N LEU A 108 -1.15 5.91 -25.73
CA LEU A 108 -1.22 5.63 -24.30
C LEU A 108 0.13 5.04 -23.86
N LEU A 109 0.83 5.76 -22.99
CA LEU A 109 2.09 5.28 -22.42
C LEU A 109 1.80 4.62 -21.07
N PHE A 110 2.00 3.32 -20.99
CA PHE A 110 1.92 2.55 -19.74
C PHE A 110 3.32 2.38 -19.15
N VAL A 111 3.49 2.85 -17.92
CA VAL A 111 4.76 2.73 -17.17
C VAL A 111 4.54 1.83 -15.97
N ASP A 112 5.13 0.62 -16.03
CA ASP A 112 5.06 -0.33 -14.92
C ASP A 112 6.11 -0.02 -13.86
N GLU A 113 5.73 -0.14 -12.59
CA GLU A 113 6.55 0.15 -11.40
C GLU A 113 7.17 1.57 -11.45
N VAL A 114 6.35 2.55 -11.80
CA VAL A 114 6.77 3.94 -12.04
C VAL A 114 7.57 4.55 -10.87
N HIS A 115 7.38 4.06 -9.65
CA HIS A 115 8.13 4.49 -8.46
C HIS A 115 9.63 4.19 -8.55
N ARG A 116 10.05 3.29 -9.45
CA ARG A 116 11.46 2.95 -9.67
C ARG A 116 12.21 4.03 -10.46
N PHE A 117 11.50 4.90 -11.18
CA PHE A 117 12.12 6.02 -11.88
C PHE A 117 12.53 7.12 -10.90
N ASN A 118 13.74 7.65 -11.07
CA ASN A 118 14.19 8.82 -10.31
C ASN A 118 13.43 10.08 -10.76
N LYS A 119 13.59 11.17 -10.00
CA LYS A 119 12.84 12.43 -10.24
C LYS A 119 13.06 12.97 -11.66
N SER A 120 14.29 12.92 -12.18
CA SER A 120 14.59 13.41 -13.52
C SER A 120 13.91 12.59 -14.62
N GLN A 121 13.81 11.27 -14.42
CA GLN A 121 13.09 10.38 -15.33
C GLN A 121 11.57 10.63 -15.28
N GLN A 122 11.04 10.88 -14.09
CA GLN A 122 9.61 11.25 -13.93
C GLN A 122 9.32 12.58 -14.61
N ASP A 123 10.22 13.57 -14.46
CA ASP A 123 10.08 14.90 -15.08
C ASP A 123 10.08 14.82 -16.61
N ALA A 124 10.74 13.83 -17.21
CA ALA A 124 10.82 13.68 -18.67
C ALA A 124 9.44 13.49 -19.32
N PHE A 125 8.44 12.99 -18.58
CA PHE A 125 7.09 12.80 -19.11
C PHE A 125 6.23 14.07 -19.08
N LEU A 126 6.55 15.03 -18.19
CA LEU A 126 5.67 16.17 -17.87
C LEU A 126 5.29 17.01 -19.10
N PRO A 127 6.23 17.45 -19.95
CA PRO A 127 5.87 18.25 -21.13
C PRO A 127 4.89 17.52 -22.06
N HIS A 128 5.06 16.20 -22.18
CA HIS A 128 4.30 15.37 -23.11
C HIS A 128 2.92 14.95 -22.58
N ILE A 129 2.75 14.99 -21.25
CA ILE A 129 1.43 14.88 -20.61
C ILE A 129 0.66 16.20 -20.81
N GLU A 130 1.36 17.34 -20.61
CA GLU A 130 0.75 18.68 -20.72
C GLU A 130 0.29 19.02 -22.15
N ASP A 131 1.10 18.69 -23.14
CA ASP A 131 0.76 18.99 -24.53
C ASP A 131 -0.12 17.93 -25.21
N GLY A 132 -0.46 16.85 -24.47
CA GLY A 132 -1.32 15.76 -24.96
C GLY A 132 -0.64 14.82 -25.96
N THR A 133 0.69 14.83 -26.06
CA THR A 133 1.44 13.86 -26.89
C THR A 133 1.21 12.43 -26.38
N ILE A 134 1.12 12.26 -25.05
CA ILE A 134 0.85 10.97 -24.42
C ILE A 134 -0.32 11.07 -23.43
N ILE A 135 -1.07 10.00 -23.31
CA ILE A 135 -1.94 9.72 -22.17
C ILE A 135 -1.12 8.80 -21.25
N PHE A 136 -0.75 9.31 -20.09
CA PHE A 136 0.16 8.61 -19.18
C PHE A 136 -0.62 7.72 -18.20
N ILE A 137 -0.28 6.43 -18.12
CA ILE A 137 -0.79 5.54 -17.07
C ILE A 137 0.41 4.93 -16.33
N GLY A 138 0.65 5.38 -15.10
CA GLY A 138 1.68 4.81 -14.23
C GLY A 138 1.08 3.74 -13.33
N ALA A 139 1.74 2.58 -13.22
CA ALA A 139 1.37 1.54 -12.26
C ALA A 139 2.41 1.49 -11.14
N THR A 140 1.96 1.33 -9.90
CA THR A 140 2.84 1.23 -8.74
C THR A 140 2.23 0.37 -7.63
N THR A 141 3.08 -0.35 -6.93
CA THR A 141 2.71 -1.05 -5.69
C THR A 141 2.99 -0.18 -4.46
N GLU A 142 3.84 0.85 -4.59
CA GLU A 142 4.21 1.74 -3.50
C GLU A 142 3.30 2.97 -3.44
N ASN A 143 3.26 3.63 -2.29
CA ASN A 143 2.42 4.82 -2.11
C ASN A 143 2.93 5.98 -2.97
N PRO A 144 2.15 6.41 -3.98
CA PRO A 144 2.61 7.44 -4.91
C PRO A 144 2.93 8.79 -4.25
N SER A 145 2.31 9.10 -3.10
CA SER A 145 2.56 10.36 -2.39
C SER A 145 3.99 10.48 -1.83
N PHE A 146 4.67 9.33 -1.66
CA PHE A 146 6.06 9.31 -1.16
C PHE A 146 7.08 9.12 -2.30
N GLU A 147 6.68 8.43 -3.34
CA GLU A 147 7.60 7.95 -4.38
C GLU A 147 7.58 8.79 -5.65
N LEU A 148 6.47 9.47 -5.94
CA LEU A 148 6.34 10.27 -7.15
C LEU A 148 6.44 11.76 -6.85
N ASN A 149 6.97 12.51 -7.82
CA ASN A 149 7.11 13.95 -7.65
C ASN A 149 5.73 14.67 -7.75
N ASN A 150 5.61 15.79 -7.09
CA ASN A 150 4.37 16.56 -7.03
C ASN A 150 3.92 17.06 -8.42
N ALA A 151 4.86 17.29 -9.33
CA ALA A 151 4.54 17.74 -10.68
C ALA A 151 3.79 16.66 -11.47
N LEU A 152 4.19 15.40 -11.33
CA LEU A 152 3.49 14.27 -11.96
C LEU A 152 2.12 14.04 -11.28
N LEU A 153 2.08 14.10 -9.94
CA LEU A 153 0.84 13.90 -9.18
C LEU A 153 -0.23 14.98 -9.48
N SER A 154 0.20 16.20 -9.80
CA SER A 154 -0.75 17.27 -10.15
C SER A 154 -1.38 17.09 -11.55
N ARG A 155 -0.79 16.23 -12.40
CA ARG A 155 -1.22 16.00 -13.79
C ARG A 155 -1.85 14.62 -14.01
N ALA A 156 -1.76 13.72 -13.03
CA ALA A 156 -2.27 12.35 -13.13
C ALA A 156 -3.16 12.02 -11.93
N ARG A 157 -4.37 11.58 -12.20
CA ARG A 157 -5.33 11.23 -11.14
C ARG A 157 -4.98 9.87 -10.54
N ILE A 158 -4.93 9.78 -9.23
CA ILE A 158 -4.64 8.52 -8.53
C ILE A 158 -5.92 7.68 -8.41
N TYR A 159 -5.82 6.40 -8.80
CA TYR A 159 -6.85 5.39 -8.63
C TYR A 159 -6.30 4.25 -7.77
N ILE A 160 -6.97 3.96 -6.67
CA ILE A 160 -6.55 2.94 -5.71
C ILE A 160 -7.25 1.61 -6.07
N LEU A 161 -6.46 0.64 -6.53
CA LEU A 161 -6.95 -0.71 -6.77
C LEU A 161 -6.77 -1.53 -5.48
N LYS A 162 -7.83 -2.19 -5.07
CA LYS A 162 -7.87 -3.01 -3.85
C LYS A 162 -7.55 -4.47 -4.18
N PRO A 163 -7.03 -5.24 -3.19
CA PRO A 163 -6.96 -6.69 -3.35
C PRO A 163 -8.34 -7.24 -3.75
N LEU A 164 -8.34 -8.23 -4.63
CA LEU A 164 -9.59 -8.88 -5.02
C LEU A 164 -10.14 -9.70 -3.85
N GLN A 165 -11.46 -9.75 -3.71
CA GLN A 165 -12.09 -10.59 -2.71
C GLN A 165 -12.01 -12.07 -3.16
N ALA A 166 -12.06 -13.01 -2.21
CA ALA A 166 -12.02 -14.45 -2.52
C ALA A 166 -13.12 -14.86 -3.52
N VAL A 167 -14.31 -14.28 -3.41
CA VAL A 167 -15.40 -14.54 -4.35
C VAL A 167 -15.08 -14.05 -5.76
N GLU A 168 -14.32 -12.97 -5.88
CA GLU A 168 -13.87 -12.43 -7.17
C GLU A 168 -12.79 -13.30 -7.79
N ILE A 169 -11.84 -13.77 -6.99
CA ILE A 169 -10.81 -14.73 -7.41
C ILE A 169 -11.46 -16.05 -7.86
N LEU A 170 -12.39 -16.57 -7.05
CA LEU A 170 -13.13 -17.80 -7.40
C LEU A 170 -13.81 -17.66 -8.78
N LYS A 171 -14.43 -16.53 -9.04
CA LYS A 171 -15.05 -16.24 -10.35
C LYS A 171 -14.00 -16.27 -11.47
N ILE A 172 -12.81 -15.68 -11.26
CA ILE A 172 -11.72 -15.70 -12.25
C ILE A 172 -11.26 -17.15 -12.55
N LEU A 173 -11.09 -17.96 -11.48
CA LEU A 173 -10.71 -19.37 -11.63
C LEU A 173 -11.77 -20.16 -12.41
N GLN A 174 -13.05 -19.95 -12.09
CA GLN A 174 -14.17 -20.59 -12.78
C GLN A 174 -14.21 -20.19 -14.27
N MET A 175 -13.97 -18.90 -14.57
CA MET A 175 -13.88 -18.42 -15.95
C MET A 175 -12.72 -19.12 -16.70
N ALA A 176 -11.57 -19.28 -16.04
CA ALA A 176 -10.41 -19.95 -16.64
C ALA A 176 -10.68 -21.44 -16.94
N ILE A 177 -11.41 -22.10 -16.06
CA ILE A 177 -11.78 -23.53 -16.24
C ILE A 177 -12.81 -23.68 -17.37
N ALA A 178 -13.72 -22.71 -17.53
CA ALA A 178 -14.79 -22.80 -18.52
C ALA A 178 -14.38 -22.34 -19.92
N ASP A 179 -13.33 -21.51 -20.04
CA ASP A 179 -12.92 -20.89 -21.31
C ASP A 179 -12.20 -21.93 -22.20
N THR A 180 -12.83 -22.30 -23.33
CA THR A 180 -12.29 -23.30 -24.30
C THR A 180 -11.29 -22.69 -25.28
N GLU A 181 -11.23 -21.35 -25.39
CA GLU A 181 -10.34 -20.66 -26.33
C GLU A 181 -8.98 -20.34 -25.66
N ARG A 182 -9.00 -19.83 -24.43
CA ARG A 182 -7.82 -19.27 -23.76
C ARG A 182 -7.46 -20.00 -22.46
N GLY A 183 -8.43 -20.72 -21.92
CA GLY A 183 -8.32 -21.35 -20.62
C GLY A 183 -8.18 -22.87 -20.67
N LEU A 184 -8.78 -23.49 -19.71
CA LEU A 184 -8.69 -24.93 -19.46
C LEU A 184 -9.96 -25.70 -19.89
N GLY A 185 -10.86 -25.04 -20.64
CA GLY A 185 -12.17 -25.62 -21.01
C GLY A 185 -12.10 -26.86 -21.89
N ASN A 186 -10.95 -27.15 -22.49
CA ASN A 186 -10.71 -28.39 -23.25
C ASN A 186 -10.15 -29.52 -22.39
N GLU A 187 -9.76 -29.26 -21.13
CA GLU A 187 -9.29 -30.25 -20.20
C GLU A 187 -10.50 -30.87 -19.46
N THR A 188 -10.47 -32.18 -19.29
CA THR A 188 -11.48 -32.85 -18.49
C THR A 188 -11.02 -32.82 -17.04
N LEU A 189 -11.58 -31.90 -16.23
CA LEU A 189 -11.18 -31.68 -14.83
C LEU A 189 -12.22 -32.24 -13.86
N VAL A 190 -11.76 -32.94 -12.86
CA VAL A 190 -12.56 -33.44 -11.75
C VAL A 190 -12.16 -32.64 -10.51
N LEU A 191 -13.04 -31.76 -10.04
CA LEU A 191 -12.77 -30.86 -8.93
C LEU A 191 -13.30 -31.46 -7.63
N GLU A 192 -12.46 -31.58 -6.60
CA GLU A 192 -12.90 -31.85 -5.25
C GLU A 192 -13.66 -30.63 -4.70
N ASP A 193 -14.67 -30.87 -3.89
CA ASP A 193 -15.46 -29.81 -3.27
C ASP A 193 -14.53 -28.82 -2.53
N ASP A 194 -14.80 -27.52 -2.71
CA ASP A 194 -14.13 -26.40 -2.08
C ASP A 194 -12.68 -26.16 -2.50
N VAL A 195 -12.04 -26.98 -3.37
CA VAL A 195 -10.62 -26.81 -3.71
C VAL A 195 -10.34 -25.44 -4.34
N LEU A 196 -11.23 -24.95 -5.22
CA LEU A 196 -11.08 -23.62 -5.83
C LEU A 196 -11.35 -22.50 -4.83
N ALA A 197 -12.26 -22.70 -3.89
CA ALA A 197 -12.55 -21.71 -2.84
C ALA A 197 -11.36 -21.59 -1.89
N LEU A 198 -10.73 -22.71 -1.54
CA LEU A 198 -9.51 -22.72 -0.72
C LEU A 198 -8.37 -22.00 -1.43
N LEU A 199 -8.17 -22.27 -2.74
CA LEU A 199 -7.16 -21.54 -3.53
C LEU A 199 -7.48 -20.04 -3.57
N ALA A 200 -8.75 -19.69 -3.79
CA ALA A 200 -9.18 -18.27 -3.86
C ALA A 200 -8.94 -17.51 -2.55
N ASP A 201 -9.20 -18.17 -1.42
CA ASP A 201 -8.91 -17.59 -0.10
C ASP A 201 -7.38 -17.46 0.11
N TYR A 202 -6.63 -18.47 -0.33
CA TYR A 202 -5.18 -18.53 -0.13
C TYR A 202 -4.44 -17.36 -0.77
N VAL A 203 -4.76 -17.02 -2.02
CA VAL A 203 -3.95 -16.08 -2.81
C VAL A 203 -4.08 -14.62 -2.38
N ASN A 204 -4.92 -14.35 -1.37
CA ASN A 204 -5.02 -13.04 -0.74
C ASN A 204 -5.21 -11.90 -1.74
N GLY A 205 -6.05 -12.13 -2.75
CA GLY A 205 -6.45 -11.13 -3.73
C GLY A 205 -5.53 -10.97 -4.95
N ASP A 206 -4.56 -11.87 -5.13
CA ASP A 206 -3.66 -11.86 -6.30
C ASP A 206 -4.17 -12.84 -7.37
N ALA A 207 -4.87 -12.33 -8.39
CA ALA A 207 -5.41 -13.12 -9.49
C ALA A 207 -4.33 -13.79 -10.35
N ARG A 208 -3.17 -13.15 -10.51
CA ARG A 208 -2.05 -13.72 -11.28
C ARG A 208 -1.52 -14.97 -10.58
N PHE A 209 -1.31 -14.87 -9.28
CA PHE A 209 -0.85 -16.00 -8.48
C PHE A 209 -1.88 -17.13 -8.47
N ALA A 210 -3.18 -16.81 -8.35
CA ALA A 210 -4.26 -17.80 -8.40
C ALA A 210 -4.25 -18.61 -9.70
N LEU A 211 -4.14 -17.93 -10.85
CA LEU A 211 -4.12 -18.59 -12.15
C LEU A 211 -2.85 -19.43 -12.36
N ASN A 212 -1.71 -18.96 -11.88
CA ASN A 212 -0.46 -19.75 -11.96
C ASN A 212 -0.55 -21.01 -11.11
N CYS A 213 -1.14 -20.91 -9.91
CA CYS A 213 -1.37 -22.10 -9.06
C CYS A 213 -2.33 -23.09 -9.73
N LEU A 214 -3.41 -22.59 -10.32
CA LEU A 214 -4.38 -23.44 -11.03
C LEU A 214 -3.69 -24.18 -12.21
N GLU A 215 -2.90 -23.45 -13.01
CA GLU A 215 -2.14 -24.01 -14.12
C GLU A 215 -1.23 -25.15 -13.63
N LEU A 216 -0.44 -24.88 -12.58
CA LEU A 216 0.47 -25.86 -11.99
C LEU A 216 -0.29 -27.07 -11.42
N MET A 217 -1.45 -26.85 -10.79
CA MET A 217 -2.30 -27.96 -10.34
C MET A 217 -2.74 -28.86 -11.51
N VAL A 218 -3.13 -28.27 -12.63
CA VAL A 218 -3.55 -29.04 -13.83
C VAL A 218 -2.37 -29.83 -14.42
N ASP A 219 -1.18 -29.22 -14.45
CA ASP A 219 0.04 -29.88 -14.95
C ASP A 219 0.48 -31.05 -14.07
N MET A 220 0.31 -30.94 -12.74
CA MET A 220 0.71 -31.94 -11.77
C MET A 220 -0.40 -32.97 -11.47
N ALA A 221 -1.62 -32.73 -11.95
CA ALA A 221 -2.78 -33.57 -11.63
C ALA A 221 -2.62 -34.98 -12.19
N GLN A 222 -3.03 -35.97 -11.39
CA GLN A 222 -3.05 -37.37 -11.84
C GLN A 222 -4.27 -37.60 -12.74
N ASP A 223 -4.05 -38.27 -13.84
CA ASP A 223 -5.10 -38.73 -14.73
C ASP A 223 -5.93 -39.83 -14.07
N SER A 224 -7.23 -39.69 -14.11
CA SER A 224 -8.17 -40.72 -13.69
C SER A 224 -9.05 -41.11 -14.90
N ALA A 225 -9.84 -42.19 -14.74
CA ALA A 225 -10.80 -42.60 -15.75
C ALA A 225 -11.84 -41.50 -16.07
N LYS A 226 -11.99 -40.48 -15.21
CA LYS A 226 -12.94 -39.39 -15.35
C LYS A 226 -12.27 -38.05 -15.69
N GLY A 227 -10.94 -38.02 -15.82
CA GLY A 227 -10.18 -36.78 -16.10
C GLY A 227 -9.15 -36.47 -15.02
N LYS A 228 -8.49 -35.32 -15.12
CA LYS A 228 -7.47 -34.84 -14.17
C LYS A 228 -8.11 -34.43 -12.84
N VAL A 229 -7.61 -34.97 -11.74
CA VAL A 229 -8.20 -34.75 -10.42
C VAL A 229 -7.50 -33.61 -9.68
N LEU A 230 -8.23 -32.51 -9.44
CA LEU A 230 -7.76 -31.38 -8.64
C LEU A 230 -8.34 -31.51 -7.22
N ASN A 231 -7.51 -31.88 -6.27
CA ASN A 231 -7.92 -32.11 -4.89
C ASN A 231 -7.10 -31.28 -3.89
N LYS A 232 -7.49 -31.32 -2.62
CA LYS A 232 -6.84 -30.55 -1.55
C LYS A 232 -5.41 -30.98 -1.28
N SER A 233 -5.09 -32.26 -1.50
CA SER A 233 -3.71 -32.79 -1.35
C SER A 233 -2.78 -32.16 -2.40
N LEU A 234 -3.24 -32.11 -3.67
CA LEU A 234 -2.51 -31.51 -4.76
C LEU A 234 -2.35 -29.98 -4.54
N LEU A 235 -3.39 -29.32 -4.07
CA LEU A 235 -3.31 -27.88 -3.71
C LEU A 235 -2.23 -27.67 -2.65
N THR A 236 -2.20 -28.51 -1.62
CA THR A 236 -1.17 -28.44 -0.56
C THR A 236 0.24 -28.62 -1.13
N GLU A 237 0.40 -29.57 -2.07
CA GLU A 237 1.68 -29.84 -2.73
C GLU A 237 2.15 -28.64 -3.57
N VAL A 238 1.26 -28.09 -4.39
CA VAL A 238 1.54 -26.90 -5.24
C VAL A 238 1.93 -25.67 -4.38
N LEU A 239 1.26 -25.48 -3.25
CA LEU A 239 1.52 -24.35 -2.37
C LEU A 239 2.75 -24.56 -1.46
N GLY A 240 3.21 -25.81 -1.33
CA GLY A 240 4.31 -26.19 -0.44
C GLY A 240 3.87 -26.39 1.02
N GLU A 241 4.53 -27.32 1.72
CA GLU A 241 4.13 -27.72 3.08
C GLU A 241 4.10 -26.59 4.10
N ARG A 242 5.04 -25.65 4.00
CA ARG A 242 5.12 -24.52 4.94
C ARG A 242 3.95 -23.56 4.77
N GLN A 243 3.60 -23.27 3.52
CA GLN A 243 2.52 -22.34 3.21
C GLN A 243 1.14 -22.96 3.45
N ALA A 244 0.98 -24.25 3.16
CA ALA A 244 -0.30 -24.95 3.37
C ALA A 244 -0.70 -25.11 4.84
N ARG A 245 0.28 -25.19 5.74
CA ARG A 245 0.00 -25.21 7.20
C ARG A 245 -0.46 -23.86 7.71
N PHE A 246 0.01 -22.80 7.07
CA PHE A 246 -0.30 -21.41 7.45
C PHE A 246 -1.73 -21.04 7.05
N ASP A 247 -2.22 -21.61 5.97
CA ASP A 247 -3.48 -21.19 5.36
C ASP A 247 -4.70 -22.08 5.59
N LYS A 248 -4.58 -23.10 6.41
CA LYS A 248 -5.78 -23.81 6.86
C LYS A 248 -6.71 -22.93 7.74
N GLY A 249 -6.68 -21.63 7.50
CA GLY A 249 -7.52 -20.60 8.09
C GLY A 249 -6.87 -19.23 7.95
N GLY A 250 -7.18 -18.47 6.93
CA GLY A 250 -6.83 -17.04 6.82
C GLY A 250 -7.21 -16.28 8.09
N ASP A 251 -8.31 -16.65 8.72
CA ASP A 251 -8.72 -16.17 10.05
C ASP A 251 -7.70 -16.55 11.13
N ARG A 252 -7.11 -17.76 11.06
CA ARG A 252 -6.13 -18.22 12.05
C ARG A 252 -4.85 -17.39 12.09
N TYR A 253 -4.38 -16.90 10.95
CA TYR A 253 -3.16 -16.05 10.93
C TYR A 253 -3.43 -14.70 11.59
N TYR A 254 -4.55 -14.07 11.24
CA TYR A 254 -4.96 -12.83 11.88
C TYR A 254 -5.19 -13.04 13.38
N ASP A 255 -5.71 -14.21 13.76
CA ASP A 255 -5.89 -14.60 15.17
C ASP A 255 -4.54 -14.71 15.89
N LEU A 256 -3.54 -15.36 15.27
CA LEU A 256 -2.19 -15.50 15.86
C LEU A 256 -1.52 -14.12 16.03
N ILE A 257 -1.57 -13.27 15.01
CA ILE A 257 -1.04 -11.90 15.07
C ILE A 257 -1.81 -11.07 16.11
N SER A 258 -3.13 -11.21 16.15
CA SER A 258 -3.98 -10.52 17.13
C SER A 258 -3.67 -11.00 18.56
N ALA A 259 -3.46 -12.30 18.75
CA ALA A 259 -3.09 -12.89 20.05
C ALA A 259 -1.72 -12.39 20.50
N LEU A 260 -0.73 -12.34 19.59
CA LEU A 260 0.60 -11.76 19.85
C LEU A 260 0.46 -10.30 20.30
N HIS A 261 -0.25 -9.48 19.52
CA HIS A 261 -0.44 -8.04 19.81
C HIS A 261 -1.12 -7.86 21.18
N LYS A 262 -2.21 -8.59 21.44
CA LYS A 262 -2.96 -8.52 22.70
C LYS A 262 -2.11 -8.99 23.90
N SER A 263 -1.25 -9.99 23.68
CA SER A 263 -0.31 -10.46 24.73
C SER A 263 0.71 -9.37 25.10
N ILE A 264 1.28 -8.70 24.07
CA ILE A 264 2.21 -7.58 24.30
C ILE A 264 1.49 -6.43 25.02
N ARG A 265 0.30 -6.04 24.53
CA ARG A 265 -0.54 -5.00 25.13
C ARG A 265 -0.92 -5.34 26.59
N GLY A 266 -1.20 -6.62 26.85
CA GLY A 266 -1.54 -7.12 28.19
C GLY A 266 -0.34 -7.43 29.07
N SER A 267 0.89 -7.13 28.60
CA SER A 267 2.15 -7.31 29.37
C SER A 267 2.46 -8.77 29.70
N SER A 268 2.04 -9.71 28.82
CA SER A 268 2.35 -11.14 28.95
C SER A 268 3.51 -11.51 28.01
N ALA A 269 4.74 -11.46 28.53
CA ALA A 269 5.94 -11.80 27.75
C ALA A 269 5.91 -13.27 27.26
N ASP A 270 5.57 -14.21 28.15
CA ASP A 270 5.51 -15.62 27.80
C ASP A 270 4.40 -15.90 26.78
N GLY A 271 3.23 -15.28 26.95
CA GLY A 271 2.14 -15.40 25.98
C GLY A 271 2.54 -14.87 24.62
N ALA A 272 3.20 -13.72 24.57
CA ALA A 272 3.69 -13.11 23.34
C ALA A 272 4.72 -14.01 22.64
N LEU A 273 5.69 -14.56 23.39
CA LEU A 273 6.68 -15.50 22.84
C LEU A 273 6.02 -16.76 22.30
N TYR A 274 5.03 -17.30 23.00
CA TYR A 274 4.30 -18.50 22.56
C TYR A 274 3.61 -18.24 21.21
N TRP A 275 2.90 -17.10 21.08
CA TRP A 275 2.20 -16.79 19.83
C TRP A 275 3.19 -16.50 18.69
N TYR A 276 4.34 -15.88 19.00
CA TYR A 276 5.41 -15.70 18.01
C TYR A 276 5.95 -17.04 17.52
N ALA A 277 6.27 -17.95 18.44
CA ALA A 277 6.73 -19.29 18.08
C ALA A 277 5.68 -20.05 17.24
N ARG A 278 4.38 -19.90 17.58
CA ARG A 278 3.29 -20.48 16.78
C ARG A 278 3.24 -19.91 15.36
N ILE A 279 3.48 -18.61 15.20
CA ILE A 279 3.56 -17.96 13.88
C ILE A 279 4.72 -18.56 13.08
N LEU A 280 5.91 -18.66 13.66
CA LEU A 280 7.09 -19.22 13.00
C LEU A 280 6.90 -20.69 12.61
N THR A 281 6.38 -21.49 13.54
CA THR A 281 6.14 -22.93 13.32
C THR A 281 5.11 -23.16 12.19
N ALA A 282 4.17 -22.20 12.04
CA ALA A 282 3.18 -22.25 10.96
C ALA A 282 3.73 -21.72 9.62
N GLY A 283 4.99 -21.26 9.57
CA GLY A 283 5.62 -20.75 8.35
C GLY A 283 5.38 -19.24 8.13
N GLY A 284 4.91 -18.51 9.15
CA GLY A 284 4.67 -17.07 9.05
C GLY A 284 5.95 -16.24 8.92
N ASP A 285 5.86 -15.13 8.21
CA ASP A 285 6.98 -14.23 7.94
C ASP A 285 7.40 -13.48 9.22
N PRO A 286 8.64 -13.68 9.73
CA PRO A 286 9.13 -12.90 10.87
C PRO A 286 9.16 -11.39 10.63
N LEU A 287 9.39 -10.94 9.40
CA LEU A 287 9.40 -9.50 9.07
C LEU A 287 7.98 -8.89 9.16
N TYR A 288 6.94 -9.68 8.92
CA TYR A 288 5.57 -9.23 9.19
C TYR A 288 5.35 -8.97 10.68
N VAL A 289 5.90 -9.86 11.53
CA VAL A 289 5.85 -9.68 12.99
C VAL A 289 6.64 -8.41 13.37
N ALA A 290 7.85 -8.23 12.84
CA ALA A 290 8.68 -7.04 13.11
C ALA A 290 7.94 -5.75 12.75
N ARG A 291 7.25 -5.72 11.58
CA ARG A 291 6.37 -4.57 11.20
C ARG A 291 5.29 -4.30 12.25
N ARG A 292 4.68 -5.35 12.77
CA ARG A 292 3.64 -5.21 13.79
C ARG A 292 4.20 -4.69 15.10
N LEU A 293 5.44 -5.05 15.47
CA LEU A 293 6.11 -4.52 16.68
C LEU A 293 6.31 -3.00 16.58
N LEU A 294 6.64 -2.46 15.39
CA LEU A 294 6.74 -1.00 15.20
C LEU A 294 5.39 -0.31 15.46
N ALA A 295 4.31 -0.89 14.97
CA ALA A 295 2.97 -0.36 15.24
C ALA A 295 2.65 -0.39 16.75
N ILE A 296 2.91 -1.52 17.41
CA ILE A 296 2.68 -1.71 18.86
C ILE A 296 3.49 -0.67 19.67
N ALA A 297 4.75 -0.45 19.29
CA ALA A 297 5.64 0.50 19.97
C ALA A 297 5.05 1.92 19.97
N SER A 298 4.39 2.33 18.87
CA SER A 298 3.77 3.66 18.78
C SER A 298 2.36 3.71 19.36
N GLU A 299 1.54 2.64 19.16
CA GLU A 299 0.13 2.60 19.57
C GLU A 299 -0.06 2.35 21.07
N ASP A 300 0.69 1.39 21.63
CA ASP A 300 0.44 0.83 22.95
C ASP A 300 1.46 1.25 24.01
N ILE A 301 2.63 1.74 23.58
CA ILE A 301 3.72 2.16 24.48
C ILE A 301 3.94 3.67 24.38
N GLY A 302 4.08 4.18 23.17
CA GLY A 302 4.21 5.62 22.91
C GLY A 302 5.33 6.25 23.72
N ASN A 303 5.04 7.41 24.31
CA ASN A 303 6.00 8.16 25.13
C ASN A 303 6.16 7.61 26.55
N ALA A 304 5.44 6.55 26.93
CA ALA A 304 5.72 5.90 28.23
C ALA A 304 7.11 5.25 28.21
N ASP A 305 7.55 4.72 27.06
CA ASP A 305 8.94 4.31 26.82
C ASP A 305 9.34 4.50 25.37
N PRO A 306 9.93 5.65 25.00
CA PRO A 306 10.34 5.92 23.62
C PRO A 306 11.36 4.95 23.03
N ARG A 307 12.11 4.22 23.88
CA ARG A 307 13.07 3.21 23.42
C ARG A 307 12.39 2.03 22.74
N ALA A 308 11.10 1.81 22.99
CA ALA A 308 10.34 0.71 22.39
C ALA A 308 10.43 0.75 20.83
N MET A 309 10.29 1.96 20.25
CA MET A 309 10.40 2.15 18.79
C MET A 309 11.81 1.81 18.29
N GLN A 310 12.85 2.25 19.03
CA GLN A 310 14.25 1.98 18.67
C GLN A 310 14.54 0.46 18.70
N ILE A 311 14.06 -0.23 19.72
CA ILE A 311 14.26 -1.67 19.88
C ILE A 311 13.54 -2.45 18.77
N ALA A 312 12.32 -2.03 18.40
CA ALA A 312 11.58 -2.67 17.33
C ALA A 312 12.28 -2.52 15.96
N ILE A 313 12.79 -1.32 15.64
CA ILE A 313 13.51 -1.09 14.37
C ILE A 313 14.87 -1.81 14.34
N VAL A 314 15.59 -1.84 15.47
CA VAL A 314 16.88 -2.54 15.56
C VAL A 314 16.68 -4.06 15.40
N ALA A 315 15.60 -4.62 15.93
CA ALA A 315 15.28 -6.05 15.76
C ALA A 315 14.99 -6.37 14.29
N TRP A 316 14.26 -5.49 13.58
CA TRP A 316 14.03 -5.58 12.14
C TRP A 316 15.36 -5.58 11.38
N ASP A 317 16.22 -4.57 11.64
CA ASP A 317 17.51 -4.43 10.97
C ASP A 317 18.42 -5.63 11.25
N CYS A 318 18.41 -6.13 12.48
CA CYS A 318 19.18 -7.31 12.87
C CYS A 318 18.75 -8.52 12.02
N PHE A 319 17.44 -8.80 11.97
CA PHE A 319 16.91 -9.90 11.16
C PHE A 319 17.34 -9.78 9.69
N THR A 320 17.25 -8.58 9.14
CA THR A 320 17.59 -8.31 7.73
C THR A 320 19.07 -8.56 7.44
N ARG A 321 19.95 -8.32 8.42
CA ARG A 321 21.40 -8.46 8.26
C ARG A 321 21.90 -9.88 8.51
N VAL A 322 21.37 -10.57 9.53
CA VAL A 322 21.90 -11.88 9.94
C VAL A 322 21.05 -13.06 9.44
N GLY A 323 19.86 -12.80 8.91
CA GLY A 323 18.98 -13.84 8.40
C GLY A 323 18.13 -14.52 9.49
N ALA A 324 17.34 -15.51 9.08
CA ALA A 324 16.29 -16.11 9.90
C ALA A 324 16.85 -16.80 11.16
N TYR A 325 17.92 -17.59 11.03
CA TYR A 325 18.41 -18.46 12.11
C TYR A 325 18.74 -17.65 13.39
N GLU A 326 19.34 -16.49 13.24
CA GLU A 326 19.74 -15.63 14.36
C GLU A 326 18.80 -14.44 14.55
N GLY A 327 18.25 -13.91 13.45
CA GLY A 327 17.38 -12.75 13.48
C GLY A 327 16.04 -12.99 14.17
N GLU A 328 15.52 -14.23 14.16
CA GLU A 328 14.32 -14.59 14.91
C GLU A 328 14.47 -14.31 16.41
N ARG A 329 15.68 -14.51 16.94
CA ARG A 329 15.99 -14.25 18.36
C ARG A 329 15.97 -12.73 18.66
N ALA A 330 16.41 -11.90 17.70
CA ALA A 330 16.36 -10.44 17.87
C ALA A 330 14.90 -9.96 17.95
N ILE A 331 14.03 -10.53 17.11
CA ILE A 331 12.59 -10.22 17.16
C ILE A 331 11.99 -10.70 18.49
N ALA A 332 12.36 -11.90 18.95
CA ALA A 332 11.91 -12.43 20.26
C ALA A 332 12.34 -11.51 21.42
N GLN A 333 13.57 -11.00 21.39
CA GLN A 333 14.07 -10.03 22.38
C GLN A 333 13.21 -8.75 22.39
N ALA A 334 12.90 -8.22 21.21
CA ALA A 334 12.03 -7.05 21.09
C ALA A 334 10.61 -7.33 21.61
N ILE A 335 10.05 -8.51 21.32
CA ILE A 335 8.74 -8.92 21.84
C ILE A 335 8.71 -8.88 23.38
N ILE A 336 9.72 -9.47 24.02
CA ILE A 336 9.81 -9.48 25.49
C ILE A 336 9.89 -8.05 26.02
N TYR A 337 10.76 -7.22 25.42
CA TYR A 337 10.93 -5.84 25.86
C TYR A 337 9.60 -5.06 25.75
N LEU A 338 8.95 -5.13 24.60
CA LEU A 338 7.68 -4.43 24.36
C LEU A 338 6.57 -4.94 25.30
N ALA A 339 6.58 -6.24 25.60
CA ALA A 339 5.59 -6.83 26.51
C ALA A 339 5.73 -6.25 27.92
N VAL A 340 6.96 -6.06 28.44
CA VAL A 340 7.18 -5.56 29.81
C VAL A 340 7.29 -4.02 29.90
N ALA A 341 7.39 -3.33 28.78
CA ALA A 341 7.45 -1.87 28.76
C ALA A 341 6.16 -1.25 29.32
N PRO A 342 6.24 -0.07 29.98
CA PRO A 342 5.04 0.61 30.44
C PRO A 342 4.13 0.98 29.26
N LYS A 343 2.84 0.79 29.42
CA LYS A 343 1.85 0.95 28.34
C LYS A 343 1.18 2.33 28.38
N SER A 344 1.11 2.98 27.21
CA SER A 344 0.30 4.19 27.03
C SER A 344 -0.14 4.32 25.57
N ASN A 345 -1.41 4.59 25.37
CA ASN A 345 -1.96 4.93 24.06
C ASN A 345 -2.26 6.42 23.91
N ALA A 346 -1.72 7.26 24.81
CA ALA A 346 -2.02 8.70 24.83
C ALA A 346 -1.63 9.39 23.52
N VAL A 347 -0.47 9.05 22.94
CA VAL A 347 -0.03 9.60 21.64
C VAL A 347 -1.00 9.19 20.52
N TYR A 348 -1.38 7.92 20.48
CA TYR A 348 -2.32 7.38 19.49
C TYR A 348 -3.67 8.11 19.56
N GLN A 349 -4.23 8.27 20.77
CA GLN A 349 -5.49 8.99 20.98
C GLN A 349 -5.37 10.47 20.58
N ALA A 350 -4.31 11.15 21.02
CA ALA A 350 -4.05 12.56 20.71
C ALA A 350 -4.01 12.80 19.20
N PHE A 351 -3.27 11.97 18.47
CA PHE A 351 -3.13 12.12 17.03
C PHE A 351 -4.45 11.83 16.29
N ASN A 352 -5.18 10.81 16.72
CA ASN A 352 -6.49 10.50 16.11
C ASN A 352 -7.49 11.65 16.31
N GLU A 353 -7.50 12.25 17.50
CA GLU A 353 -8.37 13.40 17.79
C GLU A 353 -7.95 14.63 16.98
N ALA A 354 -6.64 14.89 16.89
CA ALA A 354 -6.13 15.99 16.04
C ALA A 354 -6.52 15.79 14.56
N LYS A 355 -6.40 14.57 14.05
CA LYS A 355 -6.83 14.25 12.66
C LYS A 355 -8.34 14.43 12.49
N ARG A 356 -9.12 14.03 13.48
CA ARG A 356 -10.59 14.18 13.45
C ARG A 356 -10.95 15.69 13.38
N LEU A 357 -10.39 16.47 14.31
CA LEU A 357 -10.64 17.91 14.34
C LEU A 357 -10.22 18.60 13.03
N ALA A 358 -9.04 18.27 12.52
CA ALA A 358 -8.53 18.85 11.26
C ALA A 358 -9.42 18.52 10.05
N LYS A 359 -10.12 17.38 10.08
CA LYS A 359 -11.04 16.95 9.01
C LYS A 359 -12.41 17.62 9.14
N GLU A 360 -12.88 17.82 10.37
CA GLU A 360 -14.25 18.32 10.67
C GLU A 360 -14.32 19.84 10.80
N ALA A 361 -13.23 20.47 11.24
CA ALA A 361 -13.16 21.91 11.42
C ALA A 361 -13.12 22.64 10.06
N LYS A 362 -13.50 23.91 10.05
CA LYS A 362 -13.28 24.80 8.91
C LYS A 362 -11.76 24.90 8.64
N ASP A 363 -11.41 25.21 7.39
CA ASP A 363 -10.02 25.42 6.99
C ASP A 363 -9.54 26.79 7.52
N TYR A 364 -9.18 26.84 8.78
CA TYR A 364 -8.71 28.06 9.44
C TYR A 364 -7.31 28.44 8.93
N ASP A 365 -7.09 29.71 8.69
CA ASP A 365 -5.79 30.25 8.28
C ASP A 365 -4.75 30.05 9.39
N VAL A 366 -3.49 29.84 8.98
CA VAL A 366 -2.35 29.85 9.92
C VAL A 366 -2.23 31.29 10.48
N PRO A 367 -2.20 31.47 11.82
CA PRO A 367 -2.05 32.79 12.42
C PRO A 367 -0.83 33.55 11.90
N ALA A 368 -0.94 34.86 11.75
CA ALA A 368 0.09 35.71 11.14
C ALA A 368 1.47 35.54 11.81
N HIS A 369 1.51 35.46 13.15
CA HIS A 369 2.75 35.28 13.92
C HIS A 369 3.47 33.96 13.62
N LEU A 370 2.77 32.94 13.10
CA LEU A 370 3.36 31.64 12.76
C LEU A 370 3.78 31.55 11.28
N ARG A 371 3.43 32.55 10.46
CA ARG A 371 3.76 32.55 9.02
C ARG A 371 5.17 33.07 8.79
N ASN A 372 5.94 32.39 7.94
CA ASN A 372 7.27 32.87 7.52
C ASN A 372 7.13 34.07 6.58
N ALA A 373 8.03 35.06 6.72
CA ALA A 373 8.06 36.27 5.90
C ALA A 373 9.40 36.46 5.18
N PRO A 374 9.77 35.54 4.26
CA PRO A 374 11.06 35.64 3.57
C PRO A 374 11.17 36.80 2.59
N THR A 375 10.05 37.39 2.16
CA THR A 375 10.05 38.53 1.22
C THR A 375 9.50 39.82 1.89
N GLN A 376 9.89 40.96 1.30
CA GLN A 376 9.41 42.26 1.77
C GLN A 376 7.88 42.38 1.66
N LEU A 377 7.31 41.82 0.59
CA LEU A 377 5.86 41.79 0.41
C LEU A 377 5.17 41.01 1.55
N MET A 378 5.71 39.82 1.93
CA MET A 378 5.13 39.05 3.03
C MET A 378 5.18 39.82 4.35
N LYS A 379 6.30 40.53 4.60
CA LYS A 379 6.43 41.39 5.78
C LYS A 379 5.37 42.50 5.78
N SER A 380 5.13 43.16 4.61
CA SER A 380 4.13 44.21 4.51
C SER A 380 2.69 43.67 4.66
N LEU A 381 2.49 42.35 4.49
CA LEU A 381 1.21 41.67 4.74
C LEU A 381 1.07 41.18 6.20
N GLY A 382 2.01 41.54 7.06
CA GLY A 382 1.99 41.17 8.49
C GLY A 382 2.45 39.73 8.82
N TYR A 383 3.06 39.04 7.87
CA TYR A 383 3.54 37.66 8.12
C TYR A 383 4.71 37.70 9.12
N GLY A 384 4.66 36.87 10.13
CA GLY A 384 5.65 36.80 11.22
C GLY A 384 5.56 37.94 12.20
N GLU A 385 4.56 38.82 12.08
CA GLU A 385 4.36 39.93 12.99
C GLU A 385 4.08 39.44 14.41
N GLU A 386 4.75 40.04 15.38
CA GLU A 386 4.67 39.69 16.80
C GLU A 386 5.13 38.25 17.11
N TYR A 387 5.88 37.59 16.23
CA TYR A 387 6.46 36.27 16.55
C TYR A 387 7.44 36.39 17.72
N ARG A 388 7.25 35.61 18.76
CA ARG A 388 8.13 35.55 19.94
C ARG A 388 9.06 34.35 19.79
N TYR A 389 10.37 34.64 19.58
CA TYR A 389 11.38 33.59 19.43
C TYR A 389 11.72 33.01 20.82
N ALA A 390 11.29 31.76 21.06
CA ALA A 390 11.34 31.14 22.39
C ALA A 390 12.75 31.15 23.02
N HIS A 391 13.84 31.05 22.23
CA HIS A 391 15.19 31.07 22.74
C HIS A 391 15.59 32.44 23.36
N ASN A 392 14.86 33.51 23.05
CA ASN A 392 15.08 34.84 23.66
C ASN A 392 14.29 35.01 24.97
N GLU A 393 13.42 34.07 25.29
CA GLU A 393 12.54 34.14 26.46
C GLU A 393 13.11 33.35 27.64
N PRO A 394 12.73 33.69 28.89
CA PRO A 394 13.15 32.90 30.04
C PRO A 394 12.83 31.40 29.88
N ASN A 395 13.78 30.57 30.22
CA ASN A 395 13.69 29.12 30.12
C ASN A 395 13.48 28.62 28.66
N ALA A 396 13.79 29.48 27.67
CA ALA A 396 13.51 29.20 26.24
C ALA A 396 12.03 28.84 26.01
N TYR A 397 11.11 29.56 26.69
CA TYR A 397 9.68 29.30 26.63
C TYR A 397 8.91 30.62 26.55
N ALA A 398 8.16 30.83 25.48
CA ALA A 398 7.35 32.03 25.26
C ALA A 398 6.00 31.88 26.00
N ALA A 399 6.05 32.09 27.31
CA ALA A 399 4.87 31.90 28.18
C ALA A 399 3.69 32.80 27.75
N GLY A 400 2.49 32.24 27.72
CA GLY A 400 1.26 32.92 27.29
C GLY A 400 1.09 32.98 25.78
N GLU A 401 1.98 32.33 25.01
CA GLU A 401 1.84 32.22 23.57
C GLU A 401 0.82 31.13 23.20
N ASN A 402 0.18 31.27 22.05
CA ASN A 402 -0.77 30.28 21.55
C ASN A 402 -0.46 29.98 20.07
N TYR A 403 -0.36 28.70 19.75
CA TYR A 403 0.05 28.20 18.43
C TYR A 403 -1.14 27.66 17.62
N PHE A 404 -2.36 27.85 18.11
CA PHE A 404 -3.58 27.51 17.38
C PHE A 404 -4.18 28.76 16.69
N PRO A 405 -5.06 28.58 15.72
CA PRO A 405 -5.97 29.65 15.31
C PRO A 405 -6.82 30.12 16.51
N PRO A 406 -7.24 31.38 16.56
CA PRO A 406 -8.01 31.90 17.70
C PRO A 406 -9.23 31.06 18.07
N GLU A 407 -9.90 30.47 17.07
CA GLU A 407 -11.11 29.66 17.25
C GLU A 407 -10.83 28.33 17.95
N LEU A 408 -9.58 27.90 17.93
CA LEU A 408 -9.14 26.63 18.51
C LEU A 408 -8.20 26.83 19.72
N LYS A 409 -8.11 28.05 20.25
CA LYS A 409 -7.11 28.45 21.27
C LYS A 409 -7.11 27.56 22.54
N ASP A 410 -8.25 27.00 22.89
CA ASP A 410 -8.42 26.19 24.10
C ASP A 410 -8.34 24.66 23.84
N THR A 411 -7.89 24.26 22.65
CA THR A 411 -7.83 22.85 22.24
C THR A 411 -6.66 22.14 22.92
N GLU A 412 -6.94 20.97 23.48
CA GLU A 412 -5.93 20.06 24.03
C GLU A 412 -6.12 18.65 23.47
N PHE A 413 -5.05 18.00 23.03
CA PHE A 413 -5.11 16.65 22.48
C PHE A 413 -4.36 15.62 23.33
N TYR A 414 -3.19 15.99 23.86
CA TYR A 414 -2.27 15.05 24.49
C TYR A 414 -2.40 15.07 26.02
N PHE A 415 -2.84 13.94 26.56
CA PHE A 415 -3.03 13.75 28.01
C PHE A 415 -2.11 12.62 28.46
N PRO A 416 -0.86 12.93 28.89
CA PRO A 416 0.11 11.91 29.30
C PRO A 416 -0.38 11.07 30.48
N SER A 417 -0.06 9.77 30.44
CA SER A 417 -0.37 8.86 31.53
C SER A 417 0.58 9.05 32.73
N GLU A 418 0.30 8.33 33.82
CA GLU A 418 1.17 8.29 35.01
C GLU A 418 2.24 7.19 34.89
N ARG A 419 2.47 6.63 33.69
CA ARG A 419 3.34 5.47 33.49
C ARG A 419 4.61 5.85 32.74
N GLY A 420 5.73 5.24 33.16
CA GLY A 420 7.02 5.43 32.51
C GLY A 420 7.44 6.88 32.39
N MET A 421 8.01 7.26 31.27
CA MET A 421 8.48 8.64 31.03
C MET A 421 7.33 9.65 30.90
N GLU A 422 6.11 9.20 30.60
CA GLU A 422 4.96 10.12 30.51
C GLU A 422 4.65 10.83 31.83
N LYS A 423 5.00 10.23 32.96
CA LYS A 423 4.89 10.92 34.28
C LYS A 423 5.69 12.23 34.28
N GLN A 424 6.95 12.16 33.82
CA GLN A 424 7.82 13.35 33.73
C GLN A 424 7.30 14.36 32.69
N ILE A 425 6.80 13.87 31.57
CA ILE A 425 6.19 14.71 30.53
C ILE A 425 4.98 15.45 31.12
N LYS A 426 4.13 14.76 31.88
CA LYS A 426 2.95 15.35 32.52
C LYS A 426 3.35 16.47 33.52
N GLU A 427 4.36 16.23 34.33
CA GLU A 427 4.90 17.22 35.28
C GLU A 427 5.43 18.46 34.53
N LYS A 428 6.18 18.24 33.43
CA LYS A 428 6.70 19.33 32.60
C LYS A 428 5.55 20.11 31.93
N MET A 429 4.55 19.44 31.38
CA MET A 429 3.39 20.10 30.76
C MET A 429 2.62 20.93 31.79
N ALA A 430 2.43 20.41 33.01
CA ALA A 430 1.76 21.15 34.09
C ALA A 430 2.55 22.43 34.44
N TRP A 431 3.88 22.32 34.52
CA TRP A 431 4.75 23.48 34.77
C TRP A 431 4.63 24.52 33.66
N LEU A 432 4.65 24.10 32.35
CA LEU A 432 4.49 24.99 31.22
C LEU A 432 3.13 25.71 31.29
N LYS A 433 2.06 24.99 31.57
CA LYS A 433 0.72 25.56 31.69
C LYS A 433 0.62 26.59 32.83
N ALA A 434 1.32 26.35 33.95
CA ALA A 434 1.39 27.31 35.03
C ALA A 434 2.14 28.58 34.60
N GLN A 435 3.22 28.47 33.80
CA GLN A 435 3.91 29.63 33.24
C GLN A 435 2.99 30.44 32.33
N ASP A 436 2.21 29.76 31.48
CA ASP A 436 1.25 30.42 30.59
C ASP A 436 0.22 31.23 31.39
N GLN A 437 -0.35 30.61 32.43
CA GLN A 437 -1.34 31.26 33.27
C GLN A 437 -0.78 32.49 34.05
N ALA A 438 0.49 32.43 34.42
CA ALA A 438 1.18 33.50 35.17
C ALA A 438 1.70 34.62 34.26
N SER A 439 1.74 34.37 32.93
CA SER A 439 2.34 35.33 31.98
C SER A 439 1.49 36.61 31.89
N PRO A 440 2.11 37.80 31.93
CA PRO A 440 1.40 39.04 31.62
C PRO A 440 1.06 39.19 30.13
N ILE A 441 1.70 38.41 29.30
CA ILE A 441 1.44 38.40 27.82
C ILE A 441 0.53 37.22 27.54
N GLN A 442 -0.60 37.48 26.93
CA GLN A 442 -1.55 36.47 26.47
C GLN A 442 -1.84 36.71 24.99
N ARG A 443 -1.58 35.71 24.13
CA ARG A 443 -1.79 35.84 22.68
C ARG A 443 -3.23 36.16 22.35
N TYR A 444 -4.16 35.45 22.98
CA TYR A 444 -5.59 35.65 22.79
C TYR A 444 -6.24 35.93 24.15
N LYS A 445 -6.96 37.04 24.25
CA LYS A 445 -7.72 37.40 25.48
C LYS A 445 -9.05 36.65 25.52
#